data_3163e48cdb6fd555d3648c47b14158b6
#
_entry.id   3163e48cdb6fd555d3648c47b14158b6
#
_cell.length_a   1.000
_cell.length_b   1.000
_cell.length_c   1.000
_cell.angle_alpha   90.00
_cell.angle_beta   90.00
_cell.angle_gamma   90.00
#
_symmetry.space_group_name_H-M   'P 1'
#
loop_
_entity.id
_entity.type
_entity.pdbx_description
1 polymer ?
#
loop_
_entity_poly.entity_id
_entity_poly.type
_entity_poly.pdbx_seq_one_letter_code
_entity_poly.pdbx_strand_id
1 'polypeptide(L)'
;ETKCRNPELAQNPAAMLATILVDLGKGRSKASGSSGDGQPKPMHILMPYCNGLYLLADWFRQLWAESLGKKHAADGSVVFEGFTPIKALGATDQHSQVQLYREGPNDKVLGLLEVEDFGTDVTIPTGLGVDALTYLEGKPMAGLLNAEKRATEYALVESERPNFTIRFPSVNAHTVGEFVMLWQVATAYAGLMLGIDAYDQPAVETGKKATFGLMGRDGYAEWLDMVNGTLSETSHVIV
;
A
#
# COMPACT_ATOMS: atom_id res chain seq x y z
N GLU A 1 -16.53 9.51 7.88
CA GLU A 1 -16.36 9.62 9.34
C GLU A 1 -17.34 8.73 10.08
N THR A 2 -18.66 8.88 9.87
CA THR A 2 -19.70 8.16 10.63
C THR A 2 -19.51 6.63 10.60
N LYS A 3 -19.24 6.05 9.43
CA LYS A 3 -19.02 4.59 9.30
C LYS A 3 -17.76 4.11 10.04
N CYS A 4 -16.69 4.89 10.05
CA CYS A 4 -15.44 4.52 10.75
C CYS A 4 -15.52 4.66 12.28
N ARG A 5 -16.60 5.24 12.81
CA ARG A 5 -16.89 5.31 14.26
C ARG A 5 -17.82 4.19 14.76
N ASN A 6 -18.34 3.37 13.85
CA ASN A 6 -19.24 2.29 14.25
C ASN A 6 -18.46 1.23 15.07
N PRO A 7 -18.94 0.84 16.26
CA PRO A 7 -18.28 -0.17 17.09
C PRO A 7 -18.40 -1.59 16.50
N GLU A 8 -19.37 -1.85 15.63
CA GLU A 8 -19.52 -3.14 14.96
C GLU A 8 -18.52 -3.29 13.83
N LEU A 9 -17.63 -4.29 13.93
CA LEU A 9 -16.58 -4.56 12.95
C LEU A 9 -17.12 -4.66 11.51
N ALA A 10 -18.21 -5.41 11.31
CA ALA A 10 -18.81 -5.61 9.98
C ALA A 10 -19.39 -4.33 9.35
N GLN A 11 -19.63 -3.29 10.15
CA GLN A 11 -20.16 -2.00 9.72
C GLN A 11 -19.11 -0.89 9.72
N ASN A 12 -17.88 -1.20 10.14
CA ASN A 12 -16.76 -0.26 10.20
C ASN A 12 -15.73 -0.62 9.15
N PRO A 13 -15.71 0.06 8.00
CA PRO A 13 -14.81 -0.29 6.90
C PRO A 13 -13.33 -0.14 7.26
N ALA A 14 -12.97 0.81 8.12
CA ALA A 14 -11.59 1.01 8.55
C ALA A 14 -11.12 -0.10 9.49
N ALA A 15 -11.95 -0.48 10.47
CA ALA A 15 -11.66 -1.60 11.38
C ALA A 15 -11.58 -2.93 10.61
N MET A 16 -12.51 -3.16 9.67
CA MET A 16 -12.52 -4.35 8.82
C MET A 16 -11.25 -4.43 7.97
N LEU A 17 -10.89 -3.33 7.31
CA LEU A 17 -9.69 -3.26 6.47
C LEU A 17 -8.42 -3.53 7.30
N ALA A 18 -8.29 -2.89 8.46
CA ALA A 18 -7.17 -3.11 9.38
C ALA A 18 -7.10 -4.58 9.82
N THR A 19 -8.23 -5.19 10.22
CA THR A 19 -8.29 -6.58 10.64
C THR A 19 -7.81 -7.51 9.53
N ILE A 20 -8.33 -7.37 8.32
CA ILE A 20 -7.96 -8.20 7.17
C ILE A 20 -6.46 -8.07 6.87
N LEU A 21 -5.93 -6.84 6.83
CA LEU A 21 -4.53 -6.61 6.49
C LEU A 21 -3.58 -7.11 7.59
N VAL A 22 -3.91 -6.91 8.86
CA VAL A 22 -3.09 -7.39 9.99
C VAL A 22 -3.13 -8.92 10.07
N ASP A 23 -4.30 -9.54 9.94
CA ASP A 23 -4.42 -11.00 10.02
C ASP A 23 -3.73 -11.71 8.85
N LEU A 24 -3.90 -11.23 7.62
CA LEU A 24 -3.17 -11.73 6.46
C LEU A 24 -1.67 -11.44 6.58
N GLY A 25 -1.30 -10.23 6.98
CA GLY A 25 0.09 -9.83 7.15
C GLY A 25 0.85 -10.68 8.17
N LYS A 26 0.17 -11.13 9.22
CA LYS A 26 0.72 -12.01 10.27
C LYS A 26 0.54 -13.51 10.02
N GLY A 27 -0.15 -13.90 8.95
CA GLY A 27 -0.47 -15.30 8.69
C GLY A 27 -1.42 -15.91 9.72
N ARG A 28 -2.23 -15.08 10.41
CA ARG A 28 -3.19 -15.55 11.44
C ARG A 28 -4.47 -16.13 10.85
N SER A 29 -4.78 -15.81 9.60
CA SER A 29 -6.02 -16.21 8.94
C SER A 29 -6.01 -17.70 8.61
N LYS A 30 -6.40 -18.50 9.60
CA LYS A 30 -6.98 -19.84 9.40
C LYS A 30 -8.50 -19.74 9.50
N ALA A 31 -9.11 -18.76 8.83
CA ALA A 31 -10.56 -18.68 8.80
C ALA A 31 -11.11 -19.97 8.19
N SER A 32 -11.97 -20.64 8.94
CA SER A 32 -12.65 -21.87 8.51
C SER A 32 -13.29 -21.65 7.14
N GLY A 33 -12.81 -22.33 6.12
CA GLY A 33 -13.35 -22.27 4.76
C GLY A 33 -12.55 -21.39 3.77
N SER A 34 -11.49 -20.69 4.17
CA SER A 34 -10.57 -20.06 3.23
C SER A 34 -9.43 -21.02 2.90
N SER A 35 -9.10 -21.16 1.62
CA SER A 35 -7.91 -21.83 1.11
C SER A 35 -6.60 -21.11 1.48
N GLY A 36 -6.62 -20.29 2.55
CA GLY A 36 -5.46 -19.56 3.02
C GLY A 36 -4.34 -20.52 3.45
N ASP A 37 -3.19 -20.41 2.82
CA ASP A 37 -2.00 -21.21 3.10
C ASP A 37 -1.39 -20.95 4.50
N GLY A 38 -1.97 -20.04 5.30
CA GLY A 38 -1.48 -19.66 6.62
C GLY A 38 -0.13 -18.93 6.61
N GLN A 39 0.40 -18.62 5.41
CA GLN A 39 1.66 -17.90 5.29
C GLN A 39 1.46 -16.39 5.48
N PRO A 40 2.38 -15.71 6.18
CA PRO A 40 2.33 -14.27 6.32
C PRO A 40 2.38 -13.56 4.97
N LYS A 41 1.58 -12.50 4.83
CA LYS A 41 1.54 -11.63 3.66
C LYS A 41 1.92 -10.19 4.04
N PRO A 42 3.21 -9.97 4.38
CA PRO A 42 3.66 -8.70 4.95
C PRO A 42 3.76 -7.55 3.93
N MET A 43 3.57 -7.82 2.64
CA MET A 43 3.62 -6.81 1.60
C MET A 43 2.20 -6.37 1.22
N HIS A 44 1.89 -5.09 1.43
CA HIS A 44 0.59 -4.50 1.13
C HIS A 44 0.70 -3.55 -0.05
N ILE A 45 0.14 -3.95 -1.19
CA ILE A 45 0.19 -3.19 -2.43
C ILE A 45 -1.07 -2.35 -2.57
N LEU A 46 -0.91 -1.11 -3.04
CA LEU A 46 -2.03 -0.28 -3.47
C LEU A 46 -1.83 0.12 -4.92
N MET A 47 -2.77 -0.28 -5.78
CA MET A 47 -2.69 -0.15 -7.23
C MET A 47 -3.92 0.56 -7.80
N PRO A 48 -3.91 1.90 -7.91
CA PRO A 48 -4.95 2.65 -8.57
C PRO A 48 -4.95 2.45 -10.08
N TYR A 49 -6.14 2.27 -10.67
CA TYR A 49 -6.38 2.31 -12.11
C TYR A 49 -6.82 3.70 -12.54
N CYS A 50 -6.06 4.70 -12.10
CA CYS A 50 -6.26 6.11 -12.41
C CYS A 50 -4.99 6.89 -12.06
N ASN A 51 -4.39 7.58 -13.02
CA ASN A 51 -3.20 8.39 -12.79
C ASN A 51 -3.42 9.48 -11.74
N GLY A 52 -4.62 10.07 -11.68
CA GLY A 52 -4.97 11.08 -10.68
C GLY A 52 -4.94 10.57 -9.22
N LEU A 53 -5.02 9.25 -9.02
CA LEU A 53 -4.94 8.62 -7.71
C LEU A 53 -3.55 8.05 -7.37
N TYR A 54 -2.58 8.15 -8.28
CA TYR A 54 -1.25 7.53 -8.07
C TYR A 54 -0.54 8.07 -6.82
N LEU A 55 -0.66 9.37 -6.56
CA LEU A 55 -0.07 9.99 -5.37
C LEU A 55 -0.79 9.60 -4.08
N LEU A 56 -2.04 9.13 -4.12
CA LEU A 56 -2.68 8.53 -2.95
C LEU A 56 -2.04 7.18 -2.57
N ALA A 57 -1.60 6.39 -3.55
CA ALA A 57 -0.85 5.18 -3.26
C ALA A 57 0.54 5.49 -2.67
N ASP A 58 1.16 6.61 -3.06
CA ASP A 58 2.41 7.08 -2.48
C ASP A 58 2.22 7.59 -1.04
N TRP A 59 1.15 8.34 -0.80
CA TRP A 59 0.75 8.78 0.53
C TRP A 59 0.41 7.61 1.45
N PHE A 60 -0.33 6.60 0.98
CA PHE A 60 -0.58 5.36 1.72
C PHE A 60 0.73 4.69 2.13
N ARG A 61 1.69 4.59 1.21
CA ARG A 61 3.00 4.00 1.47
C ARG A 61 3.70 4.68 2.64
N GLN A 62 3.71 6.02 2.67
CA GLN A 62 4.27 6.78 3.78
C GLN A 62 3.50 6.52 5.08
N LEU A 63 2.20 6.72 5.07
CA LEU A 63 1.35 6.56 6.26
C LEU A 63 1.53 5.17 6.89
N TRP A 64 1.42 4.12 6.09
CA TRP A 64 1.45 2.72 6.56
C TRP A 64 2.83 2.33 7.08
N ALA A 65 3.90 2.72 6.39
CA ALA A 65 5.27 2.41 6.80
C ALA A 65 5.69 3.14 8.07
N GLU A 66 5.52 4.47 8.11
CA GLU A 66 5.99 5.29 9.23
C GLU A 66 5.19 5.04 10.51
N SER A 67 3.87 4.85 10.38
CA SER A 67 3.01 4.62 11.53
C SER A 67 3.16 3.21 12.12
N LEU A 68 3.37 2.19 11.30
CA LEU A 68 3.37 0.79 11.77
C LEU A 68 4.76 0.17 11.91
N GLY A 69 5.80 0.75 11.27
CA GLY A 69 7.18 0.27 11.40
C GLY A 69 7.75 0.63 12.77
N LYS A 70 7.70 -0.30 13.75
CA LYS A 70 8.11 -0.05 15.13
C LYS A 70 9.03 -1.14 15.68
N LYS A 71 10.15 -0.70 16.29
CA LYS A 71 11.03 -1.59 17.04
C LYS A 71 10.42 -2.03 18.38
N HIS A 72 9.68 -1.13 19.03
CA HIS A 72 9.14 -1.34 20.37
C HIS A 72 7.61 -1.36 20.36
N ALA A 73 7.03 -2.25 21.13
CA ALA A 73 5.63 -2.21 21.48
C ALA A 73 5.32 -1.08 22.48
N ALA A 74 4.05 -0.80 22.71
CA ALA A 74 3.61 0.23 23.66
C ALA A 74 4.06 -0.03 25.10
N ASP A 75 4.31 -1.29 25.48
CA ASP A 75 4.87 -1.69 26.78
C ASP A 75 6.40 -1.63 26.85
N GLY A 76 7.08 -1.19 25.79
CA GLY A 76 8.53 -1.09 25.69
C GLY A 76 9.25 -2.36 25.26
N SER A 77 8.56 -3.49 25.09
CA SER A 77 9.16 -4.73 24.60
C SER A 77 9.64 -4.59 23.14
N VAL A 78 10.69 -5.34 22.78
CA VAL A 78 11.23 -5.33 21.41
C VAL A 78 10.44 -6.29 20.54
N VAL A 79 9.81 -5.79 19.48
CA VAL A 79 8.89 -6.55 18.62
C VAL A 79 9.25 -6.52 17.11
N PHE A 80 9.82 -5.42 16.61
CA PHE A 80 10.06 -5.20 15.16
C PHE A 80 8.80 -5.42 14.32
N GLU A 81 7.74 -4.68 14.64
CA GLU A 81 6.46 -4.73 13.93
C GLU A 81 6.45 -3.86 12.68
N GLY A 82 5.52 -4.18 11.76
CA GLY A 82 5.23 -3.41 10.57
C GLY A 82 5.01 -4.27 9.34
N PHE A 83 4.57 -3.62 8.27
CA PHE A 83 4.33 -4.22 6.97
C PHE A 83 4.96 -3.37 5.88
N THR A 84 5.37 -3.97 4.76
CA THR A 84 5.98 -3.27 3.63
C THR A 84 4.89 -2.78 2.68
N PRO A 85 4.58 -1.48 2.63
CA PRO A 85 3.65 -0.95 1.64
C PRO A 85 4.35 -0.73 0.30
N ILE A 86 3.65 -1.09 -0.78
CA ILE A 86 4.13 -0.94 -2.15
C ILE A 86 3.10 -0.15 -2.95
N LYS A 87 3.54 0.84 -3.72
CA LYS A 87 2.70 1.51 -4.69
C LYS A 87 2.88 0.88 -6.08
N ALA A 88 1.79 0.77 -6.80
CA ALA A 88 1.77 0.38 -8.19
C ALA A 88 0.76 1.24 -8.95
N LEU A 89 0.75 1.20 -10.26
CA LEU A 89 -0.16 1.94 -11.13
C LEU A 89 -0.77 1.00 -12.18
N GLY A 90 -2.07 0.82 -12.17
CA GLY A 90 -2.80 0.21 -13.28
C GLY A 90 -3.05 1.23 -14.42
N ALA A 91 -2.92 0.86 -15.70
CA ALA A 91 -2.49 -0.47 -16.16
C ALA A 91 -0.96 -0.63 -16.30
N THR A 92 -0.20 0.45 -16.11
CA THR A 92 1.26 0.50 -16.38
C THR A 92 2.04 -0.64 -15.71
N ASP A 93 1.78 -0.86 -14.43
CA ASP A 93 2.51 -1.86 -13.65
C ASP A 93 1.99 -3.30 -13.80
N GLN A 94 0.98 -3.51 -14.65
CA GLN A 94 0.66 -4.86 -15.12
C GLN A 94 1.84 -5.47 -15.87
N HIS A 95 2.60 -4.64 -16.60
CA HIS A 95 3.74 -5.06 -17.41
C HIS A 95 5.08 -5.08 -16.65
N SER A 96 5.10 -4.64 -15.40
CA SER A 96 6.33 -4.60 -14.58
C SER A 96 6.25 -5.48 -13.33
N GLN A 97 5.08 -5.63 -12.71
CA GLN A 97 4.96 -6.21 -11.38
C GLN A 97 3.96 -7.37 -11.27
N VAL A 98 2.92 -7.45 -12.12
CA VAL A 98 1.84 -8.44 -11.98
C VAL A 98 2.34 -9.87 -12.16
N GLN A 99 3.36 -10.11 -12.99
CA GLN A 99 3.99 -11.42 -13.10
C GLN A 99 4.46 -11.93 -11.71
N LEU A 100 5.19 -11.09 -10.97
CA LEU A 100 5.63 -11.40 -9.60
C LEU A 100 4.46 -11.58 -8.63
N TYR A 101 3.41 -10.77 -8.78
CA TYR A 101 2.24 -10.84 -7.90
C TYR A 101 1.46 -12.14 -8.06
N ARG A 102 1.37 -12.67 -9.28
CA ARG A 102 0.65 -13.91 -9.58
C ARG A 102 1.47 -15.16 -9.34
N GLU A 103 2.69 -15.22 -9.84
CA GLU A 103 3.48 -16.47 -9.88
C GLU A 103 4.64 -16.49 -8.88
N GLY A 104 4.97 -15.35 -8.27
CA GLY A 104 5.95 -15.29 -7.19
C GLY A 104 5.39 -15.78 -5.84
N PRO A 105 6.16 -15.60 -4.75
CA PRO A 105 5.71 -15.99 -3.42
C PRO A 105 4.38 -15.34 -3.05
N ASN A 106 3.49 -16.12 -2.41
CA ASN A 106 2.18 -15.64 -1.94
C ASN A 106 2.32 -14.90 -0.60
N ASP A 107 3.06 -13.80 -0.61
CA ASP A 107 3.43 -12.96 0.53
C ASP A 107 2.85 -11.54 0.44
N LYS A 108 1.85 -11.34 -0.42
CA LYS A 108 1.30 -10.03 -0.76
C LYS A 108 -0.21 -9.98 -0.63
N VAL A 109 -0.74 -8.78 -0.30
CA VAL A 109 -2.16 -8.43 -0.41
C VAL A 109 -2.27 -7.23 -1.34
N LEU A 110 -3.18 -7.31 -2.33
CA LEU A 110 -3.35 -6.27 -3.35
C LEU A 110 -4.65 -5.49 -3.13
N GLY A 111 -4.54 -4.18 -2.92
CA GLY A 111 -5.66 -3.23 -2.94
C GLY A 111 -5.75 -2.56 -4.30
N LEU A 112 -6.83 -2.79 -5.04
CA LEU A 112 -7.09 -2.16 -6.33
C LEU A 112 -8.00 -0.95 -6.12
N LEU A 113 -7.68 0.19 -6.74
CA LEU A 113 -8.55 1.36 -6.75
C LEU A 113 -9.22 1.46 -8.11
N GLU A 114 -10.54 1.43 -8.12
CA GLU A 114 -11.41 1.54 -9.29
C GLU A 114 -12.11 2.91 -9.29
N VAL A 115 -12.20 3.57 -10.43
CA VAL A 115 -12.97 4.80 -10.63
C VAL A 115 -14.16 4.48 -11.52
N GLU A 116 -15.39 4.74 -11.04
CA GLU A 116 -16.61 4.47 -11.80
C GLU A 116 -16.86 5.54 -12.87
N ASP A 117 -16.72 6.83 -12.48
CA ASP A 117 -16.86 7.98 -13.38
C ASP A 117 -15.57 8.83 -13.37
N PHE A 118 -14.89 8.87 -14.51
CA PHE A 118 -13.67 9.67 -14.68
C PHE A 118 -13.97 11.17 -14.97
N GLY A 119 -15.24 11.55 -15.08
CA GLY A 119 -15.68 12.92 -15.37
C GLY A 119 -15.46 13.34 -16.83
N THR A 120 -14.37 12.90 -17.43
CA THR A 120 -14.08 13.09 -18.86
C THR A 120 -13.64 11.75 -19.44
N ASP A 121 -14.20 11.39 -20.57
CA ASP A 121 -13.86 10.17 -21.27
C ASP A 121 -13.43 10.47 -22.71
N VAL A 122 -12.54 9.64 -23.24
CA VAL A 122 -12.04 9.71 -24.60
C VAL A 122 -12.49 8.46 -25.34
N THR A 123 -13.21 8.64 -26.43
CA THR A 123 -13.59 7.53 -27.30
C THR A 123 -12.40 7.13 -28.18
N ILE A 124 -12.11 5.84 -28.24
CA ILE A 124 -11.06 5.28 -29.11
C ILE A 124 -11.49 5.53 -30.56
N PRO A 125 -10.65 6.16 -31.38
CA PRO A 125 -10.99 6.45 -32.77
C PRO A 125 -11.34 5.19 -33.57
N THR A 126 -12.20 5.35 -34.58
CA THR A 126 -12.46 4.32 -35.57
C THR A 126 -11.47 4.44 -36.77
N GLY A 127 -11.24 3.34 -37.47
CA GLY A 127 -10.34 3.35 -38.61
C GLY A 127 -8.85 3.36 -38.21
N LEU A 128 -8.49 2.69 -37.15
CA LEU A 128 -7.09 2.58 -36.71
C LEU A 128 -6.18 1.85 -37.73
N GLY A 129 -6.76 1.11 -38.66
CA GLY A 129 -5.98 0.39 -39.68
C GLY A 129 -5.19 -0.81 -39.14
N VAL A 130 -5.51 -1.28 -37.92
CA VAL A 130 -4.89 -2.43 -37.25
C VAL A 130 -5.99 -3.43 -36.88
N ASP A 131 -6.13 -4.50 -37.63
CA ASP A 131 -7.19 -5.50 -37.49
C ASP A 131 -7.30 -6.02 -36.02
N ALA A 132 -6.18 -6.25 -35.38
CA ALA A 132 -6.12 -6.73 -34.01
C ALA A 132 -6.71 -5.76 -32.97
N LEU A 133 -6.89 -4.47 -33.29
CA LEU A 133 -7.42 -3.42 -32.44
C LEU A 133 -8.86 -3.01 -32.78
N THR A 134 -9.45 -3.55 -33.87
CA THR A 134 -10.79 -3.17 -34.35
C THR A 134 -11.85 -3.35 -33.24
N TYR A 135 -11.71 -4.32 -32.40
CA TYR A 135 -12.65 -4.56 -31.27
C TYR A 135 -12.66 -3.44 -30.22
N LEU A 136 -11.65 -2.56 -30.19
CA LEU A 136 -11.57 -1.40 -29.31
C LEU A 136 -12.21 -0.15 -29.91
N GLU A 137 -12.33 -0.07 -31.24
CA GLU A 137 -12.83 1.10 -31.93
C GLU A 137 -14.22 1.53 -31.46
N GLY A 138 -14.40 2.83 -31.23
CA GLY A 138 -15.63 3.41 -30.72
C GLY A 138 -15.92 3.16 -29.24
N LYS A 139 -15.04 2.46 -28.53
CA LYS A 139 -15.19 2.23 -27.07
C LYS A 139 -14.58 3.35 -26.25
N PRO A 140 -15.11 3.59 -25.04
CA PRO A 140 -14.56 4.57 -24.11
C PRO A 140 -13.24 4.07 -23.50
N MET A 141 -12.23 4.95 -23.40
CA MET A 141 -10.96 4.63 -22.73
C MET A 141 -11.14 4.29 -21.25
N ALA A 142 -12.05 4.97 -20.56
CA ALA A 142 -12.42 4.63 -19.17
C ALA A 142 -12.93 3.19 -19.05
N GLY A 143 -13.76 2.76 -20.02
CA GLY A 143 -14.24 1.39 -20.10
C GLY A 143 -13.12 0.37 -20.31
N LEU A 144 -12.13 0.68 -21.16
CA LEU A 144 -10.96 -0.16 -21.36
C LEU A 144 -10.14 -0.28 -20.05
N LEU A 145 -9.85 0.82 -19.38
CA LEU A 145 -9.07 0.83 -18.15
C LEU A 145 -9.75 0.03 -17.02
N ASN A 146 -11.08 0.17 -16.87
CA ASN A 146 -11.84 -0.61 -15.90
C ASN A 146 -11.94 -2.09 -16.30
N ALA A 147 -11.95 -2.42 -17.59
CA ALA A 147 -11.88 -3.80 -18.05
C ALA A 147 -10.53 -4.46 -17.73
N GLU A 148 -9.41 -3.74 -17.88
CA GLU A 148 -8.08 -4.20 -17.49
C GLU A 148 -7.97 -4.40 -15.96
N LYS A 149 -8.54 -3.49 -15.16
CA LYS A 149 -8.62 -3.66 -13.70
C LYS A 149 -9.36 -4.95 -13.34
N ARG A 150 -10.54 -5.16 -13.93
CA ARG A 150 -11.36 -6.34 -13.66
C ARG A 150 -10.69 -7.64 -14.12
N ALA A 151 -9.98 -7.60 -15.25
CA ALA A 151 -9.20 -8.73 -15.75
C ALA A 151 -8.04 -9.07 -14.81
N THR A 152 -7.35 -8.06 -14.29
CA THR A 152 -6.29 -8.26 -13.29
C THR A 152 -6.84 -8.82 -11.97
N GLU A 153 -7.96 -8.30 -11.48
CA GLU A 153 -8.66 -8.84 -10.30
C GLU A 153 -9.02 -10.31 -10.49
N TYR A 154 -9.62 -10.66 -11.63
CA TYR A 154 -9.93 -12.04 -11.98
C TYR A 154 -8.68 -12.93 -11.98
N ALA A 155 -7.60 -12.48 -12.60
CA ALA A 155 -6.34 -13.22 -12.67
C ALA A 155 -5.69 -13.43 -11.28
N LEU A 156 -5.83 -12.47 -10.37
CA LEU A 156 -5.37 -12.60 -8.98
C LEU A 156 -6.22 -13.62 -8.22
N VAL A 157 -7.55 -13.58 -8.38
CA VAL A 157 -8.46 -14.55 -7.75
C VAL A 157 -8.20 -15.96 -8.26
N GLU A 158 -8.04 -16.14 -9.58
CA GLU A 158 -7.72 -17.42 -10.19
C GLU A 158 -6.40 -18.02 -9.65
N SER A 159 -5.43 -17.15 -9.35
CA SER A 159 -4.13 -17.52 -8.78
C SER A 159 -4.15 -17.55 -7.23
N GLU A 160 -5.32 -17.49 -6.60
CA GLU A 160 -5.51 -17.48 -5.14
C GLU A 160 -4.69 -16.38 -4.42
N ARG A 161 -4.57 -15.19 -5.06
CA ARG A 161 -3.86 -14.04 -4.50
C ARG A 161 -4.84 -13.13 -3.77
N PRO A 162 -4.67 -12.89 -2.44
CA PRO A 162 -5.56 -12.02 -1.68
C PRO A 162 -5.59 -10.62 -2.28
N ASN A 163 -6.80 -10.16 -2.56
CA ASN A 163 -7.00 -8.81 -3.08
C ASN A 163 -8.33 -8.23 -2.61
N PHE A 164 -8.44 -6.91 -2.68
CA PHE A 164 -9.67 -6.16 -2.42
C PHE A 164 -9.76 -4.96 -3.35
N THR A 165 -10.96 -4.42 -3.52
CA THR A 165 -11.19 -3.23 -4.34
C THR A 165 -11.81 -2.11 -3.51
N ILE A 166 -11.23 -0.90 -3.60
CA ILE A 166 -11.86 0.35 -3.15
C ILE A 166 -12.38 1.06 -4.38
N ARG A 167 -13.69 1.35 -4.42
CA ARG A 167 -14.34 2.05 -5.53
C ARG A 167 -14.52 3.52 -5.21
N PHE A 168 -14.13 4.36 -6.15
CA PHE A 168 -14.39 5.78 -6.18
C PHE A 168 -15.55 6.03 -7.15
N PRO A 169 -16.72 6.51 -6.70
CA PRO A 169 -17.79 6.92 -7.61
C PRO A 169 -17.29 7.94 -8.64
N SER A 170 -16.47 8.89 -8.20
CA SER A 170 -15.71 9.84 -9.03
C SER A 170 -14.52 10.36 -8.23
N VAL A 171 -13.53 10.96 -8.89
CA VAL A 171 -12.36 11.55 -8.21
C VAL A 171 -12.65 13.02 -7.92
N ASN A 172 -12.90 13.34 -6.65
CA ASN A 172 -13.14 14.70 -6.18
C ASN A 172 -12.68 14.87 -4.72
N ALA A 173 -12.73 16.09 -4.19
CA ALA A 173 -12.26 16.38 -2.83
C ALA A 173 -12.98 15.56 -1.74
N HIS A 174 -14.27 15.25 -1.93
CA HIS A 174 -15.04 14.45 -0.98
C HIS A 174 -14.57 12.99 -0.95
N THR A 175 -14.50 12.34 -2.11
CA THR A 175 -14.10 10.91 -2.21
C THR A 175 -12.64 10.69 -1.85
N VAL A 176 -11.76 11.65 -2.18
CA VAL A 176 -10.37 11.66 -1.71
C VAL A 176 -10.30 11.81 -0.18
N GLY A 177 -11.12 12.72 0.40
CA GLY A 177 -11.22 12.87 1.85
C GLY A 177 -11.73 11.61 2.55
N GLU A 178 -12.71 10.90 1.97
CA GLU A 178 -13.18 9.60 2.48
C GLU A 178 -12.08 8.54 2.46
N PHE A 179 -11.31 8.47 1.39
CA PHE A 179 -10.16 7.56 1.28
C PHE A 179 -9.08 7.87 2.33
N VAL A 180 -8.70 9.14 2.49
CA VAL A 180 -7.72 9.58 3.49
C VAL A 180 -8.19 9.21 4.90
N MET A 181 -9.45 9.51 5.23
CA MET A 181 -10.04 9.16 6.54
C MET A 181 -10.08 7.65 6.77
N LEU A 182 -10.46 6.87 5.77
CA LEU A 182 -10.48 5.41 5.83
C LEU A 182 -9.11 4.86 6.24
N TRP A 183 -8.04 5.28 5.55
CA TRP A 183 -6.70 4.79 5.80
C TRP A 183 -6.08 5.30 7.10
N GLN A 184 -6.33 6.56 7.49
CA GLN A 184 -5.88 7.07 8.78
C GLN A 184 -6.48 6.27 9.95
N VAL A 185 -7.78 6.01 9.91
CA VAL A 185 -8.46 5.24 10.95
C VAL A 185 -8.05 3.77 10.90
N ALA A 186 -7.91 3.17 9.71
CA ALA A 186 -7.42 1.81 9.57
C ALA A 186 -5.99 1.65 10.12
N THR A 187 -5.12 2.64 9.90
CA THR A 187 -3.75 2.64 10.45
C THR A 187 -3.76 2.70 11.97
N ALA A 188 -4.62 3.53 12.57
CA ALA A 188 -4.78 3.58 14.02
C ALA A 188 -5.24 2.23 14.60
N TYR A 189 -6.24 1.59 13.97
CA TYR A 189 -6.68 0.25 14.37
C TYR A 189 -5.56 -0.80 14.21
N ALA A 190 -4.83 -0.77 13.11
CA ALA A 190 -3.71 -1.67 12.89
C ALA A 190 -2.63 -1.52 13.97
N GLY A 191 -2.28 -0.28 14.36
CA GLY A 191 -1.36 -0.01 15.45
C GLY A 191 -1.82 -0.59 16.77
N LEU A 192 -3.11 -0.44 17.12
CA LEU A 192 -3.70 -1.04 18.31
C LEU A 192 -3.64 -2.58 18.28
N MET A 193 -3.95 -3.19 17.14
CA MET A 193 -3.89 -4.65 16.94
C MET A 193 -2.47 -5.21 17.02
N LEU A 194 -1.47 -4.42 16.65
CA LEU A 194 -0.05 -4.75 16.74
C LEU A 194 0.54 -4.42 18.11
N GLY A 195 -0.19 -3.73 18.98
CA GLY A 195 0.25 -3.30 20.31
C GLY A 195 1.34 -2.23 20.29
N ILE A 196 1.36 -1.37 19.28
CA ILE A 196 2.37 -0.32 19.05
C ILE A 196 1.76 1.07 19.07
N ASP A 197 2.60 2.10 19.29
CA ASP A 197 2.22 3.50 19.08
C ASP A 197 2.34 3.85 17.58
N ALA A 198 1.20 4.06 16.91
CA ALA A 198 1.15 4.42 15.50
C ALA A 198 1.34 5.93 15.25
N TYR A 199 1.51 6.75 16.29
CA TYR A 199 1.49 8.21 16.19
C TYR A 199 2.88 8.85 16.34
N ASP A 200 3.95 8.05 16.54
CA ASP A 200 5.33 8.51 16.60
C ASP A 200 6.20 7.91 15.49
N GLN A 201 7.39 8.45 15.26
CA GLN A 201 8.38 7.96 14.28
C GLN A 201 9.81 8.10 14.84
N PRO A 202 10.18 7.36 15.89
CA PRO A 202 11.47 7.54 16.56
C PRO A 202 12.68 7.17 15.68
N ALA A 203 12.54 6.26 14.75
CA ALA A 203 13.64 5.75 13.94
C ALA A 203 14.28 6.80 13.02
N VAL A 204 13.51 7.80 12.54
CA VAL A 204 14.01 8.83 11.62
C VAL A 204 14.90 9.87 12.31
N GLU A 205 14.88 9.98 13.63
CA GLU A 205 15.66 10.94 14.39
C GLU A 205 17.17 10.66 14.35
N THR A 206 17.57 9.39 14.35
CA THR A 206 18.98 8.97 14.28
C THR A 206 19.65 9.52 13.01
N GLY A 207 19.03 9.33 11.86
CA GLY A 207 19.55 9.84 10.59
C GLY A 207 19.65 11.36 10.53
N LYS A 208 18.66 12.07 11.08
CA LYS A 208 18.68 13.55 11.17
C LYS A 208 19.84 14.04 12.01
N LYS A 209 20.05 13.46 13.21
CA LYS A 209 21.15 13.83 14.12
C LYS A 209 22.51 13.53 13.48
N ALA A 210 22.65 12.38 12.83
CA ALA A 210 23.84 12.03 12.06
C ALA A 210 24.12 13.05 10.95
N THR A 211 23.10 13.48 10.20
CA THR A 211 23.23 14.53 9.18
C THR A 211 23.68 15.85 9.79
N PHE A 212 23.14 16.24 10.94
CA PHE A 212 23.56 17.47 11.62
C PHE A 212 25.05 17.42 12.02
N GLY A 213 25.53 16.27 12.51
CA GLY A 213 26.94 16.06 12.82
C GLY A 213 27.83 16.15 11.58
N LEU A 214 27.47 15.43 10.52
CA LEU A 214 28.19 15.43 9.23
C LEU A 214 28.27 16.83 8.59
N MET A 215 27.24 17.67 8.78
CA MET A 215 27.18 19.02 8.27
C MET A 215 27.78 20.05 9.22
N GLY A 216 28.39 19.63 10.35
CA GLY A 216 29.08 20.49 11.29
C GLY A 216 28.17 21.39 12.13
N ARG A 217 26.91 20.99 12.38
CA ARG A 217 26.00 21.75 13.25
C ARG A 217 26.50 21.74 14.69
N ASP A 218 26.55 22.91 15.34
CA ASP A 218 26.91 23.02 16.74
C ASP A 218 26.08 22.12 17.64
N GLY A 219 26.77 21.45 18.59
CA GLY A 219 26.14 20.51 19.53
C GLY A 219 25.93 19.08 18.98
N TYR A 220 26.39 18.76 17.76
CA TYR A 220 26.26 17.45 17.13
C TYR A 220 27.60 16.82 16.71
N ALA A 221 28.73 17.31 17.19
CA ALA A 221 30.05 16.81 16.80
C ALA A 221 30.26 15.34 17.11
N GLU A 222 29.71 14.84 18.22
CA GLU A 222 29.76 13.44 18.62
C GLU A 222 29.16 12.49 17.55
N TRP A 223 28.14 12.97 16.81
CA TRP A 223 27.51 12.19 15.75
C TRP A 223 28.40 12.00 14.54
N LEU A 224 29.29 12.99 14.23
CA LEU A 224 30.29 12.85 13.18
C LEU A 224 31.27 11.71 13.51
N ASP A 225 31.77 11.67 14.74
CA ASP A 225 32.69 10.62 15.19
C ASP A 225 32.02 9.24 15.20
N MET A 226 30.80 9.16 15.71
CA MET A 226 30.00 7.91 15.69
C MET A 226 29.79 7.37 14.28
N VAL A 227 29.40 8.24 13.32
CA VAL A 227 29.17 7.83 11.93
C VAL A 227 30.46 7.34 11.29
N ASN A 228 31.56 8.09 11.42
CA ASN A 228 32.84 7.73 10.85
C ASN A 228 33.40 6.44 11.46
N GLY A 229 33.28 6.24 12.77
CA GLY A 229 33.66 5.01 13.44
C GLY A 229 32.88 3.79 12.92
N THR A 230 31.55 3.89 12.95
CA THR A 230 30.69 2.78 12.53
C THR A 230 30.89 2.41 11.05
N LEU A 231 30.93 3.41 10.14
CA LEU A 231 31.05 3.15 8.70
C LEU A 231 32.46 2.69 8.29
N SER A 232 33.54 3.08 9.02
CA SER A 232 34.89 2.59 8.77
C SER A 232 35.08 1.10 9.11
N GLU A 233 34.36 0.63 10.12
CA GLU A 233 34.39 -0.78 10.52
C GLU A 233 33.57 -1.70 9.58
N THR A 234 32.58 -1.14 8.86
CA THR A 234 31.65 -1.89 8.02
C THR A 234 31.93 -1.78 6.52
N SER A 235 33.09 -1.25 6.12
CA SER A 235 33.44 -1.05 4.69
C SER A 235 33.69 -2.36 3.95
N HIS A 236 32.64 -3.11 3.68
CA HIS A 236 32.63 -4.14 2.64
C HIS A 236 32.12 -3.50 1.34
N VAL A 237 33.05 -3.04 0.50
CA VAL A 237 32.72 -2.61 -0.87
C VAL A 237 32.60 -3.88 -1.71
N ILE A 238 31.37 -4.21 -2.12
CA ILE A 238 31.16 -5.17 -3.20
C ILE A 238 31.34 -4.37 -4.50
N VAL A 239 32.45 -4.58 -5.19
CA VAL A 239 32.73 -4.04 -6.52
C VAL A 239 32.20 -5.00 -7.57
#